data_c37640478fd072336f3e770a3edf5c0e
#
_entry.id   c37640478fd072336f3e770a3edf5c0e
#
_cell.length_a   1.000
_cell.length_b   1.000
_cell.length_c   1.000
_cell.angle_alpha   90.00
_cell.angle_beta   90.00
_cell.angle_gamma   90.00
#
_symmetry.space_group_name_H-M   'P 1'
#
loop_
_entity.id
_entity.type
_entity.pdbx_description
1 polymer ?
#
loop_
_entity_poly.entity_id
_entity_poly.type
_entity_poly.pdbx_seq_one_letter_code
_entity_poly.pdbx_strand_id
1 'polypeptide(L)'
;MITYFENLKESKLFSNFSDKELQKLKDSNEYFIKSYQKEDVLFIEEEDCEHLSIILAGKVELQKLDSNGNILTVSSFEVGNSFGEALLFGDRHQYPISVVAKENCTVINIKRDYIFKLCTTNEEFLKELLRLFSNKALILNSKLKQVSMKSLREMISHFLVTKYNQTQNPVITIHMTKKEWSEKLGVTRPSLSRELIKMKLEGLIEYNRREIIIKDIERLEEFI
;
A
#
# COMPACT_ATOMS: atom_id res chain seq x y z
N MET A 1 23.48 -9.19 20.91
CA MET A 1 22.92 -7.97 20.26
C MET A 1 22.39 -8.42 18.91
N ILE A 2 21.08 -8.59 18.78
CA ILE A 2 20.44 -9.00 17.51
C ILE A 2 20.75 -7.91 16.51
N THR A 3 21.45 -8.26 15.43
CA THR A 3 21.86 -7.28 14.43
C THR A 3 20.67 -6.96 13.54
N TYR A 4 19.75 -6.10 14.02
CA TYR A 4 18.62 -5.58 13.23
C TYR A 4 19.02 -5.12 11.82
N PHE A 5 20.32 -4.89 11.59
CA PHE A 5 20.87 -4.49 10.31
C PHE A 5 20.70 -5.56 9.22
N GLU A 6 20.65 -6.86 9.60
CA GLU A 6 20.36 -7.93 8.66
C GLU A 6 18.93 -7.87 8.12
N ASN A 7 17.98 -7.37 8.94
CA ASN A 7 16.60 -7.19 8.54
C ASN A 7 16.42 -6.07 7.50
N LEU A 8 17.46 -5.26 7.25
CA LEU A 8 17.42 -4.26 6.19
C LEU A 8 17.28 -4.92 4.80
N LYS A 9 17.77 -6.15 4.63
CA LYS A 9 17.59 -6.93 3.38
C LYS A 9 16.15 -7.38 3.13
N GLU A 10 15.29 -7.33 4.13
CA GLU A 10 13.84 -7.56 3.95
C GLU A 10 13.20 -6.40 3.15
N SER A 11 13.82 -5.23 3.18
CA SER A 11 13.39 -4.11 2.34
C SER A 11 13.83 -4.33 0.89
N LYS A 12 12.89 -4.16 -0.03
CA LYS A 12 13.16 -4.24 -1.48
C LYS A 12 14.29 -3.32 -1.93
N LEU A 13 14.43 -2.15 -1.29
CA LEU A 13 15.48 -1.19 -1.60
C LEU A 13 16.89 -1.73 -1.31
N PHE A 14 17.03 -2.63 -0.34
CA PHE A 14 18.31 -3.14 0.13
C PHE A 14 18.47 -4.66 -0.08
N SER A 15 17.46 -5.32 -0.66
CA SER A 15 17.46 -6.78 -0.84
C SER A 15 18.63 -7.30 -1.67
N ASN A 16 19.12 -6.50 -2.63
CA ASN A 16 20.23 -6.84 -3.52
C ASN A 16 21.59 -6.37 -3.00
N PHE A 17 21.65 -5.74 -1.82
CA PHE A 17 22.93 -5.28 -1.26
C PHE A 17 23.79 -6.44 -0.81
N SER A 18 25.03 -6.41 -1.26
CA SER A 18 26.10 -7.28 -0.72
C SER A 18 26.42 -6.90 0.73
N ASP A 19 27.03 -7.82 1.46
CA ASP A 19 27.47 -7.56 2.85
C ASP A 19 28.48 -6.41 2.92
N LYS A 20 29.29 -6.22 1.86
CA LYS A 20 30.23 -5.08 1.77
C LYS A 20 29.51 -3.74 1.63
N GLU A 21 28.41 -3.68 0.90
CA GLU A 21 27.62 -2.45 0.74
C GLU A 21 26.86 -2.12 2.02
N LEU A 22 26.29 -3.11 2.70
CA LEU A 22 25.70 -2.93 4.02
C LEU A 22 26.73 -2.49 5.06
N GLN A 23 27.95 -3.04 4.99
CA GLN A 23 29.04 -2.61 5.87
C GLN A 23 29.44 -1.14 5.61
N LYS A 24 29.48 -0.69 4.34
CA LYS A 24 29.69 0.73 4.01
C LYS A 24 28.61 1.64 4.58
N LEU A 25 27.34 1.23 4.52
CA LEU A 25 26.27 1.99 5.17
C LEU A 25 26.49 2.02 6.68
N LYS A 26 26.82 0.88 7.29
CA LYS A 26 27.07 0.78 8.73
C LYS A 26 28.22 1.66 9.21
N ASP A 27 29.29 1.79 8.41
CA ASP A 27 30.47 2.59 8.73
C ASP A 27 30.29 4.09 8.39
N SER A 28 29.20 4.45 7.69
CA SER A 28 29.00 5.81 7.16
C SER A 28 28.58 6.83 8.21
N ASN A 29 28.00 6.42 9.34
CA ASN A 29 27.34 7.28 10.33
C ASN A 29 26.19 8.16 9.75
N GLU A 30 25.65 7.76 8.58
CA GLU A 30 24.59 8.48 7.88
C GLU A 30 23.19 7.90 8.19
N TYR A 31 23.08 7.18 9.28
CA TYR A 31 21.83 6.60 9.77
C TYR A 31 21.80 6.57 11.30
N PHE A 32 20.61 6.39 11.84
CA PHE A 32 20.43 5.98 13.23
C PHE A 32 19.29 4.96 13.32
N ILE A 33 19.36 4.12 14.36
CA ILE A 33 18.32 3.14 14.68
C ILE A 33 17.64 3.57 15.96
N LYS A 34 16.31 3.58 15.96
CA LYS A 34 15.51 3.93 17.13
C LYS A 34 14.45 2.87 17.37
N SER A 35 14.30 2.47 18.63
CA SER A 35 13.25 1.55 19.07
C SER A 35 12.15 2.32 19.78
N TYR A 36 10.92 1.89 19.57
CA TYR A 36 9.71 2.51 20.08
C TYR A 36 8.86 1.44 20.75
N GLN A 37 8.17 1.80 21.82
CA GLN A 37 7.17 0.98 22.44
C GLN A 37 5.83 1.12 21.71
N LYS A 38 4.94 0.15 21.92
CA LYS A 38 3.57 0.25 21.42
C LYS A 38 2.94 1.58 21.85
N GLU A 39 2.26 2.24 20.90
CA GLU A 39 1.60 3.55 21.05
C GLU A 39 2.55 4.76 21.08
N ASP A 40 3.87 4.56 21.02
CA ASP A 40 4.79 5.69 20.84
C ASP A 40 4.57 6.35 19.46
N VAL A 41 4.64 7.68 19.43
CA VAL A 41 4.62 8.45 18.20
C VAL A 41 6.04 8.52 17.63
N LEU A 42 6.22 8.05 16.41
CA LEU A 42 7.49 8.09 15.68
C LEU A 42 7.70 9.47 15.06
N PHE A 43 6.67 9.97 14.37
CA PHE A 43 6.63 11.27 13.70
C PHE A 43 5.23 11.88 13.83
N ILE A 44 5.19 13.18 14.03
CA ILE A 44 3.93 13.93 14.18
C ILE A 44 3.54 14.54 12.82
N GLU A 45 2.24 14.72 12.58
CA GLU A 45 1.74 15.48 11.42
C GLU A 45 2.40 16.88 11.40
N GLU A 46 2.84 17.34 10.21
CA GLU A 46 3.58 18.60 9.96
C GLU A 46 5.05 18.62 10.42
N GLU A 47 5.58 17.57 11.04
CA GLU A 47 7.01 17.42 11.31
C GLU A 47 7.81 17.26 10.01
N ASP A 48 9.00 17.86 9.93
CA ASP A 48 9.87 17.76 8.76
C ASP A 48 10.45 16.36 8.58
N CYS A 49 10.43 15.86 7.35
CA CYS A 49 10.97 14.56 7.00
C CYS A 49 12.37 14.71 6.38
N GLU A 50 13.39 14.34 7.16
CA GLU A 50 14.80 14.42 6.73
C GLU A 50 15.42 13.05 6.41
N HIS A 51 14.68 11.97 6.65
CA HIS A 51 15.20 10.60 6.60
C HIS A 51 14.27 9.67 5.83
N LEU A 52 14.87 8.70 5.14
CA LEU A 52 14.17 7.49 4.71
C LEU A 52 14.09 6.54 5.91
N SER A 53 12.88 6.20 6.31
CA SER A 53 12.63 5.28 7.43
C SER A 53 12.28 3.88 6.91
N ILE A 54 12.89 2.84 7.49
CA ILE A 54 12.61 1.43 7.16
C ILE A 54 12.37 0.66 8.46
N ILE A 55 11.33 -0.15 8.48
CA ILE A 55 10.97 -0.96 9.64
C ILE A 55 11.85 -2.20 9.67
N LEU A 56 12.64 -2.36 10.74
CA LEU A 56 13.50 -3.51 10.99
C LEU A 56 12.83 -4.57 11.89
N ALA A 57 11.87 -4.16 12.73
CA ALA A 57 11.08 -5.04 13.58
C ALA A 57 9.76 -4.36 13.92
N GLY A 58 8.71 -5.16 14.11
CA GLY A 58 7.41 -4.67 14.53
C GLY A 58 6.58 -4.05 13.41
N LYS A 59 5.59 -3.22 13.81
CA LYS A 59 4.59 -2.64 12.92
C LYS A 59 4.25 -1.21 13.31
N VAL A 60 4.05 -0.35 12.32
CA VAL A 60 3.61 1.04 12.50
C VAL A 60 2.33 1.32 11.72
N GLU A 61 1.58 2.32 12.16
CA GLU A 61 0.36 2.81 11.53
C GLU A 61 0.47 4.28 11.19
N LEU A 62 -0.07 4.67 10.05
CA LEU A 62 -0.37 6.05 9.71
C LEU A 62 -1.73 6.42 10.29
N GLN A 63 -1.75 7.35 11.21
CA GLN A 63 -2.94 7.74 11.96
C GLN A 63 -3.25 9.22 11.79
N LYS A 64 -4.51 9.52 11.54
CA LYS A 64 -5.04 10.89 11.49
C LYS A 64 -6.18 11.02 12.47
N LEU A 65 -6.24 12.18 13.14
CA LEU A 65 -7.41 12.55 13.93
C LEU A 65 -8.49 13.09 12.99
N ASP A 66 -9.71 12.58 13.12
CA ASP A 66 -10.87 13.18 12.46
C ASP A 66 -11.33 14.47 13.19
N SER A 67 -12.30 15.17 12.63
CA SER A 67 -12.85 16.39 13.24
C SER A 67 -13.52 16.17 14.60
N ASN A 68 -13.82 14.93 14.97
CA ASN A 68 -14.42 14.55 16.25
C ASN A 68 -13.37 14.03 17.26
N GLY A 69 -12.08 14.02 16.88
CA GLY A 69 -10.99 13.53 17.71
C GLY A 69 -10.82 11.99 17.70
N ASN A 70 -11.50 11.27 16.80
CA ASN A 70 -11.30 9.83 16.66
C ASN A 70 -10.06 9.54 15.82
N ILE A 71 -9.34 8.48 16.16
CA ILE A 71 -8.18 8.01 15.41
C ILE A 71 -8.64 7.24 14.18
N LEU A 72 -8.25 7.71 13.00
CA LEU A 72 -8.43 7.02 11.73
C LEU A 72 -7.09 6.43 11.28
N THR A 73 -6.99 5.11 11.20
CA THR A 73 -5.83 4.43 10.61
C THR A 73 -5.98 4.42 9.08
N VAL A 74 -5.06 5.10 8.40
CA VAL A 74 -5.06 5.23 6.93
C VAL A 74 -4.28 4.09 6.27
N SER A 75 -3.18 3.66 6.88
CA SER A 75 -2.32 2.58 6.37
C SER A 75 -1.49 1.97 7.48
N SER A 76 -0.94 0.78 7.26
CA SER A 76 0.01 0.15 8.16
C SER A 76 1.23 -0.37 7.39
N PHE A 77 2.38 -0.37 8.06
CA PHE A 77 3.66 -0.82 7.53
C PHE A 77 4.27 -1.86 8.46
N GLU A 78 4.91 -2.86 7.86
CA GLU A 78 5.54 -4.00 8.52
C GLU A 78 7.03 -4.06 8.17
N VAL A 79 7.74 -5.04 8.72
CA VAL A 79 9.18 -5.25 8.46
C VAL A 79 9.48 -5.20 6.95
N GLY A 80 10.54 -4.50 6.59
CA GLY A 80 10.96 -4.29 5.21
C GLY A 80 10.24 -3.15 4.48
N ASN A 81 9.11 -2.65 5.01
CA ASN A 81 8.46 -1.49 4.40
C ASN A 81 9.22 -0.20 4.71
N SER A 82 9.21 0.72 3.75
CA SER A 82 9.75 2.07 3.88
C SER A 82 8.65 3.11 3.91
N PHE A 83 8.93 4.24 4.56
CA PHE A 83 8.12 5.45 4.53
C PHE A 83 9.00 6.70 4.60
N GLY A 84 8.42 7.86 4.22
CA GLY A 84 9.15 9.13 4.10
C GLY A 84 9.77 9.38 2.72
N GLU A 85 9.94 8.38 1.87
CA GLU A 85 10.58 8.54 0.56
C GLU A 85 9.90 9.59 -0.33
N ALA A 86 8.57 9.66 -0.33
CA ALA A 86 7.84 10.66 -1.11
C ALA A 86 8.07 12.08 -0.60
N LEU A 87 8.34 12.24 0.69
CA LEU A 87 8.60 13.52 1.32
C LEU A 87 10.05 13.98 1.13
N LEU A 88 10.99 13.04 1.03
CA LEU A 88 12.39 13.35 0.78
C LEU A 88 12.64 13.92 -0.61
N PHE A 89 11.89 13.46 -1.62
CA PHE A 89 12.12 13.76 -3.04
C PHE A 89 11.02 14.65 -3.66
N GLY A 90 9.89 14.84 -2.97
CA GLY A 90 8.82 15.73 -3.39
C GLY A 90 9.04 17.17 -2.92
N ASP A 91 8.17 18.09 -3.36
CA ASP A 91 8.20 19.49 -2.93
C ASP A 91 7.72 19.71 -1.49
N ARG A 92 6.90 18.78 -0.99
CA ARG A 92 6.43 18.79 0.40
C ARG A 92 7.33 17.89 1.23
N HIS A 93 7.98 18.44 2.22
CA HIS A 93 8.92 17.73 3.10
C HIS A 93 8.34 17.41 4.49
N GLN A 94 7.07 17.70 4.75
CA GLN A 94 6.43 17.48 6.05
C GLN A 94 5.51 16.26 6.02
N TYR A 95 5.49 15.50 7.12
CA TYR A 95 4.58 14.38 7.27
C TYR A 95 3.12 14.85 7.19
N PRO A 96 2.32 14.33 6.24
CA PRO A 96 0.91 14.73 6.11
C PRO A 96 0.01 14.08 7.17
N ILE A 97 0.57 13.20 8.01
CA ILE A 97 -0.14 12.33 8.93
C ILE A 97 0.85 11.75 9.94
N SER A 98 0.42 11.54 11.19
CA SER A 98 1.28 10.98 12.23
C SER A 98 1.59 9.50 12.00
N VAL A 99 2.80 9.08 12.40
CA VAL A 99 3.27 7.70 12.37
C VAL A 99 3.37 7.18 13.79
N VAL A 100 2.64 6.10 14.12
CA VAL A 100 2.51 5.57 15.47
C VAL A 100 2.86 4.09 15.52
N ALA A 101 3.56 3.65 16.55
CA ALA A 101 3.91 2.25 16.77
C ALA A 101 2.65 1.42 17.13
N LYS A 102 2.28 0.46 16.29
CA LYS A 102 1.18 -0.48 16.58
C LYS A 102 1.56 -1.53 17.60
N GLU A 103 2.81 -1.87 17.62
CA GLU A 103 3.48 -2.77 18.57
C GLU A 103 4.92 -2.29 18.77
N ASN A 104 5.67 -2.91 19.68
CA ASN A 104 7.08 -2.57 19.86
C ASN A 104 7.80 -2.70 18.53
N CYS A 105 8.42 -1.64 18.05
CA CYS A 105 9.05 -1.61 16.74
C CYS A 105 10.46 -1.00 16.78
N THR A 106 11.25 -1.34 15.79
CA THR A 106 12.59 -0.80 15.58
C THR A 106 12.69 -0.29 14.14
N VAL A 107 13.12 0.94 13.98
CA VAL A 107 13.19 1.64 12.69
C VAL A 107 14.61 2.15 12.47
N ILE A 108 15.15 1.93 11.27
CA ILE A 108 16.35 2.61 10.79
C ILE A 108 15.93 3.85 10.00
N ASN A 109 16.60 4.96 10.29
CA ASN A 109 16.39 6.25 9.63
C ASN A 109 17.68 6.62 8.91
N ILE A 110 17.65 6.69 7.58
CA ILE A 110 18.82 6.95 6.74
C ILE A 110 18.69 8.36 6.17
N LYS A 111 19.73 9.18 6.34
CA LYS A 111 19.75 10.58 5.91
C LYS A 111 19.53 10.71 4.40
N ARG A 112 18.80 11.76 4.04
CA ARG A 112 18.48 12.13 2.65
C ARG A 112 19.71 12.13 1.75
N ASP A 113 20.79 12.78 2.18
CA ASP A 113 22.00 12.92 1.35
C ASP A 113 22.67 11.58 1.06
N TYR A 114 22.60 10.65 2.00
CA TYR A 114 23.11 9.29 1.76
C TYR A 114 22.24 8.53 0.77
N ILE A 115 20.94 8.70 0.81
CA ILE A 115 20.01 8.12 -0.18
C ILE A 115 20.32 8.68 -1.57
N PHE A 116 20.54 9.99 -1.71
CA PHE A 116 21.00 10.59 -2.97
C PHE A 116 22.32 9.99 -3.46
N LYS A 117 23.30 9.81 -2.56
CA LYS A 117 24.56 9.17 -2.88
C LYS A 117 24.35 7.73 -3.37
N LEU A 118 23.48 6.96 -2.74
CA LEU A 118 23.15 5.61 -3.20
C LEU A 118 22.52 5.63 -4.60
N CYS A 119 21.62 6.55 -4.90
CA CYS A 119 21.02 6.69 -6.22
C CYS A 119 22.06 6.94 -7.33
N THR A 120 23.15 7.65 -7.02
CA THR A 120 24.21 7.98 -8.00
C THR A 120 25.32 6.92 -8.09
N THR A 121 25.47 6.05 -7.09
CA THR A 121 26.57 5.10 -6.99
C THR A 121 26.15 3.65 -7.10
N ASN A 122 24.85 3.35 -6.97
CA ASN A 122 24.30 2.01 -7.03
C ASN A 122 23.06 1.98 -7.94
N GLU A 123 23.23 1.51 -9.17
CA GLU A 123 22.18 1.46 -10.18
C GLU A 123 21.00 0.57 -9.75
N GLU A 124 21.27 -0.53 -9.07
CA GLU A 124 20.21 -1.43 -8.61
C GLU A 124 19.34 -0.78 -7.52
N PHE A 125 19.97 -0.03 -6.60
CA PHE A 125 19.23 0.76 -5.61
C PHE A 125 18.32 1.79 -6.30
N LEU A 126 18.82 2.52 -7.29
CA LEU A 126 18.04 3.48 -8.06
C LEU A 126 16.85 2.81 -8.77
N LYS A 127 17.07 1.66 -9.41
CA LYS A 127 16.01 0.89 -10.07
C LYS A 127 14.92 0.46 -9.08
N GLU A 128 15.30 -0.04 -7.90
CA GLU A 128 14.33 -0.44 -6.87
C GLU A 128 13.56 0.76 -6.30
N LEU A 129 14.22 1.90 -6.12
CA LEU A 129 13.56 3.13 -5.68
C LEU A 129 12.54 3.62 -6.72
N LEU A 130 12.90 3.65 -8.01
CA LEU A 130 11.97 4.00 -9.09
C LEU A 130 10.80 3.01 -9.19
N ARG A 131 11.08 1.71 -9.03
CA ARG A 131 10.04 0.67 -8.99
C ARG A 131 9.09 0.86 -7.82
N LEU A 132 9.60 1.21 -6.64
CA LEU A 132 8.80 1.51 -5.45
C LEU A 132 7.84 2.67 -5.72
N PHE A 133 8.32 3.79 -6.28
CA PHE A 133 7.48 4.94 -6.62
C PHE A 133 6.43 4.60 -7.68
N SER A 134 6.85 3.90 -8.75
CA SER A 134 5.94 3.48 -9.82
C SER A 134 4.82 2.58 -9.28
N ASN A 135 5.15 1.62 -8.45
CA ASN A 135 4.14 0.73 -7.85
C ASN A 135 3.20 1.48 -6.89
N LYS A 136 3.70 2.41 -6.08
CA LYS A 136 2.87 3.26 -5.21
C LYS A 136 1.92 4.14 -6.04
N ALA A 137 2.39 4.71 -7.15
CA ALA A 137 1.56 5.49 -8.06
C ALA A 137 0.46 4.64 -8.71
N LEU A 138 0.78 3.43 -9.19
CA LEU A 138 -0.22 2.50 -9.75
C LEU A 138 -1.29 2.10 -8.73
N ILE A 139 -0.88 1.80 -7.48
CA ILE A 139 -1.83 1.49 -6.39
C ILE A 139 -2.73 2.70 -6.10
N LEU A 140 -2.16 3.91 -6.04
CA LEU A 140 -2.93 5.14 -5.80
C LEU A 140 -3.94 5.39 -6.92
N ASN A 141 -3.53 5.27 -8.19
CA ASN A 141 -4.41 5.41 -9.34
C ASN A 141 -5.56 4.39 -9.31
N SER A 142 -5.27 3.14 -8.94
CA SER A 142 -6.30 2.11 -8.77
C SER A 142 -7.30 2.48 -7.66
N LYS A 143 -6.83 2.97 -6.53
CA LYS A 143 -7.70 3.43 -5.43
C LYS A 143 -8.53 4.65 -5.84
N LEU A 144 -7.94 5.63 -6.53
CA LEU A 144 -8.66 6.81 -7.04
C LEU A 144 -9.77 6.40 -8.01
N LYS A 145 -9.49 5.45 -8.92
CA LYS A 145 -10.52 4.92 -9.83
C LYS A 145 -11.67 4.27 -9.06
N GLN A 146 -11.40 3.52 -7.99
CA GLN A 146 -12.45 2.95 -7.13
C GLN A 146 -13.29 4.01 -6.41
N VAL A 147 -12.66 5.08 -5.91
CA VAL A 147 -13.35 6.19 -5.23
C VAL A 147 -14.15 7.05 -6.21
N SER A 148 -13.67 7.20 -7.46
CA SER A 148 -14.37 7.96 -8.50
C SER A 148 -15.61 7.26 -9.07
N MET A 149 -15.78 5.96 -8.82
CA MET A 149 -16.94 5.21 -9.25
C MET A 149 -18.19 5.66 -8.48
N LYS A 150 -19.15 6.23 -9.20
CA LYS A 150 -20.39 6.82 -8.63
C LYS A 150 -21.38 5.77 -8.15
N SER A 151 -21.32 4.54 -8.65
CA SER A 151 -22.32 3.51 -8.34
C SER A 151 -21.67 2.16 -7.98
N LEU A 152 -22.38 1.37 -7.17
CA LEU A 152 -21.98 0.01 -6.85
C LEU A 152 -21.92 -0.88 -8.12
N ARG A 153 -22.77 -0.61 -9.10
CA ARG A 153 -22.76 -1.28 -10.40
C ARG A 153 -21.46 -1.06 -11.15
N GLU A 154 -20.99 0.18 -11.25
CA GLU A 154 -19.70 0.52 -11.85
C GLU A 154 -18.54 -0.23 -11.19
N MET A 155 -18.53 -0.28 -9.84
CA MET A 155 -17.50 -0.99 -9.08
C MET A 155 -17.49 -2.50 -9.37
N ILE A 156 -18.67 -3.13 -9.44
CA ILE A 156 -18.79 -4.56 -9.76
C ILE A 156 -18.38 -4.81 -11.20
N SER A 157 -18.88 -4.01 -12.16
CA SER A 157 -18.55 -4.13 -13.59
C SER A 157 -17.05 -4.00 -13.82
N HIS A 158 -16.43 -2.98 -13.22
CA HIS A 158 -14.97 -2.81 -13.30
C HIS A 158 -14.17 -4.01 -12.77
N PHE A 159 -14.59 -4.57 -11.64
CA PHE A 159 -13.94 -5.78 -11.09
C PHE A 159 -14.05 -6.95 -12.07
N LEU A 160 -15.23 -7.19 -12.63
CA LEU A 160 -15.47 -8.33 -13.54
C LEU A 160 -14.73 -8.15 -14.86
N VAL A 161 -14.80 -6.97 -15.48
CA VAL A 161 -14.09 -6.65 -16.73
C VAL A 161 -12.59 -6.75 -16.56
N THR A 162 -12.06 -6.22 -15.44
CA THR A 162 -10.62 -6.34 -15.14
C THR A 162 -10.18 -7.80 -15.06
N LYS A 163 -10.97 -8.66 -14.39
CA LYS A 163 -10.69 -10.10 -14.30
C LYS A 163 -10.79 -10.80 -15.65
N TYR A 164 -11.81 -10.48 -16.42
CA TYR A 164 -11.98 -11.00 -17.77
C TYR A 164 -10.78 -10.65 -18.66
N ASN A 165 -10.36 -9.40 -18.66
CA ASN A 165 -9.22 -8.94 -19.47
C ASN A 165 -7.90 -9.61 -19.09
N GLN A 166 -7.74 -10.02 -17.83
CA GLN A 166 -6.55 -10.76 -17.37
C GLN A 166 -6.55 -12.23 -17.80
N THR A 167 -7.73 -12.87 -17.87
CA THR A 167 -7.84 -14.33 -18.04
C THR A 167 -8.46 -14.74 -19.37
N GLN A 168 -9.13 -13.80 -20.06
CA GLN A 168 -9.96 -14.06 -21.25
C GLN A 168 -11.03 -15.15 -21.01
N ASN A 169 -11.42 -15.35 -19.72
CA ASN A 169 -12.38 -16.33 -19.31
C ASN A 169 -13.63 -15.64 -18.74
N PRO A 170 -14.83 -15.88 -19.29
CA PRO A 170 -16.06 -15.29 -18.77
C PRO A 170 -16.47 -15.86 -17.40
N VAL A 171 -15.87 -16.96 -16.95
CA VAL A 171 -16.12 -17.55 -15.63
C VAL A 171 -15.09 -17.00 -14.63
N ILE A 172 -15.54 -16.10 -13.76
CA ILE A 172 -14.70 -15.46 -12.75
C ILE A 172 -14.89 -16.15 -11.40
N THR A 173 -13.85 -16.84 -10.94
CA THR A 173 -13.86 -17.44 -9.59
C THR A 173 -13.64 -16.37 -8.53
N ILE A 174 -14.52 -16.31 -7.53
CA ILE A 174 -14.46 -15.37 -6.42
C ILE A 174 -13.85 -16.07 -5.21
N HIS A 175 -12.60 -15.72 -4.88
CA HIS A 175 -11.85 -16.28 -3.75
C HIS A 175 -12.14 -15.58 -2.41
N MET A 176 -13.26 -14.86 -2.32
CA MET A 176 -13.68 -14.14 -1.13
C MET A 176 -15.18 -14.33 -0.88
N THR A 177 -15.61 -14.17 0.36
CA THR A 177 -17.03 -14.16 0.73
C THR A 177 -17.70 -12.87 0.27
N LYS A 178 -19.04 -12.87 0.15
CA LYS A 178 -19.80 -11.63 -0.12
C LYS A 178 -19.60 -10.58 0.97
N LYS A 179 -19.29 -10.98 2.20
CA LYS A 179 -18.97 -10.05 3.30
C LYS A 179 -17.64 -9.35 3.00
N GLU A 180 -16.58 -10.09 2.77
CA GLU A 180 -15.25 -9.55 2.44
C GLU A 180 -15.29 -8.68 1.17
N TRP A 181 -16.06 -9.11 0.17
CA TRP A 181 -16.18 -8.32 -1.06
C TRP A 181 -16.92 -6.99 -0.82
N SER A 182 -18.01 -7.01 -0.04
CA SER A 182 -18.71 -5.77 0.32
C SER A 182 -17.84 -4.81 1.14
N GLU A 183 -17.02 -5.33 2.05
CA GLU A 183 -16.05 -4.54 2.82
C GLU A 183 -14.99 -3.90 1.89
N LYS A 184 -14.47 -4.65 0.90
CA LYS A 184 -13.55 -4.11 -0.11
C LYS A 184 -14.15 -3.01 -0.98
N LEU A 185 -15.45 -3.09 -1.28
CA LEU A 185 -16.19 -2.11 -2.06
C LEU A 185 -16.71 -0.93 -1.21
N GLY A 186 -16.51 -0.95 0.11
CA GLY A 186 -17.01 0.09 1.02
C GLY A 186 -18.53 0.16 1.12
N VAL A 187 -19.24 -0.96 0.91
CA VAL A 187 -20.70 -1.04 0.92
C VAL A 187 -21.21 -2.11 1.89
N THR A 188 -22.51 -2.07 2.21
CA THR A 188 -23.09 -3.13 3.03
C THR A 188 -23.30 -4.41 2.22
N ARG A 189 -23.15 -5.58 2.86
CA ARG A 189 -23.44 -6.89 2.23
C ARG A 189 -24.83 -6.97 1.59
N PRO A 190 -25.92 -6.46 2.21
CA PRO A 190 -27.23 -6.42 1.57
C PRO A 190 -27.26 -5.58 0.29
N SER A 191 -26.54 -4.46 0.24
CA SER A 191 -26.47 -3.62 -0.97
C SER A 191 -25.79 -4.36 -2.11
N LEU A 192 -24.63 -4.99 -1.85
CA LEU A 192 -23.94 -5.83 -2.83
C LEU A 192 -24.85 -6.97 -3.34
N SER A 193 -25.54 -7.66 -2.42
CA SER A 193 -26.42 -8.76 -2.81
C SER A 193 -27.58 -8.31 -3.69
N ARG A 194 -28.20 -7.17 -3.37
CA ARG A 194 -29.29 -6.58 -4.19
C ARG A 194 -28.80 -6.19 -5.60
N GLU A 195 -27.62 -5.60 -5.70
CA GLU A 195 -27.09 -5.19 -6.99
C GLU A 195 -26.73 -6.40 -7.86
N LEU A 196 -26.11 -7.45 -7.31
CA LEU A 196 -25.84 -8.70 -8.03
C LEU A 196 -27.13 -9.35 -8.54
N ILE A 197 -28.22 -9.31 -7.76
CA ILE A 197 -29.54 -9.81 -8.22
C ILE A 197 -30.05 -8.98 -9.39
N LYS A 198 -29.96 -7.65 -9.33
CA LYS A 198 -30.37 -6.77 -10.44
C LYS A 198 -29.58 -7.06 -11.71
N MET A 199 -28.24 -7.13 -11.62
CA MET A 199 -27.38 -7.43 -12.76
C MET A 199 -27.67 -8.80 -13.37
N LYS A 200 -28.04 -9.79 -12.54
CA LYS A 200 -28.51 -11.11 -13.01
C LYS A 200 -29.85 -11.01 -13.75
N LEU A 201 -30.83 -10.31 -13.20
CA LEU A 201 -32.16 -10.13 -13.82
C LEU A 201 -32.06 -9.37 -15.16
N GLU A 202 -31.08 -8.49 -15.29
CA GLU A 202 -30.79 -7.74 -16.52
C GLU A 202 -30.00 -8.54 -17.55
N GLY A 203 -29.61 -9.77 -17.21
CA GLY A 203 -28.87 -10.67 -18.12
C GLY A 203 -27.39 -10.33 -18.27
N LEU A 204 -26.83 -9.46 -17.42
CA LEU A 204 -25.42 -9.07 -17.48
C LEU A 204 -24.51 -10.17 -16.96
N ILE A 205 -24.94 -10.85 -15.89
CA ILE A 205 -24.18 -11.90 -15.21
C ILE A 205 -25.09 -13.07 -14.78
N GLU A 206 -24.48 -14.22 -14.58
CA GLU A 206 -24.98 -15.29 -13.72
C GLU A 206 -24.03 -15.48 -12.55
N TYR A 207 -24.51 -15.96 -11.41
CA TYR A 207 -23.61 -16.24 -10.29
C TYR A 207 -24.10 -17.37 -9.39
N ASN A 208 -23.14 -18.06 -8.78
CA ASN A 208 -23.35 -19.01 -7.68
C ASN A 208 -22.54 -18.56 -6.43
N ARG A 209 -22.23 -19.51 -5.53
CA ARG A 209 -21.47 -19.18 -4.29
C ARG A 209 -20.02 -18.81 -4.53
N ARG A 210 -19.40 -19.27 -5.61
CA ARG A 210 -17.94 -19.16 -5.85
C ARG A 210 -17.60 -18.52 -7.17
N GLU A 211 -18.56 -18.38 -8.08
CA GLU A 211 -18.30 -17.95 -9.45
C GLU A 211 -19.32 -16.93 -9.91
N ILE A 212 -18.86 -16.02 -10.73
CA ILE A 212 -19.69 -15.12 -11.54
C ILE A 212 -19.38 -15.41 -12.99
N ILE A 213 -20.41 -15.63 -13.79
CA ILE A 213 -20.31 -15.85 -15.22
C ILE A 213 -20.76 -14.58 -15.91
N ILE A 214 -19.89 -13.95 -16.66
CA ILE A 214 -20.20 -12.78 -17.50
C ILE A 214 -21.02 -13.28 -18.70
N LYS A 215 -22.19 -12.68 -18.90
CA LYS A 215 -23.09 -12.98 -20.02
C LYS A 215 -22.99 -11.95 -21.13
N ASP A 216 -22.73 -10.70 -20.76
CA ASP A 216 -22.64 -9.58 -21.68
C ASP A 216 -21.49 -8.67 -21.25
N ILE A 217 -20.33 -8.88 -21.88
CA ILE A 217 -19.12 -8.12 -21.56
C ILE A 217 -19.21 -6.68 -22.07
N GLU A 218 -19.78 -6.47 -23.26
CA GLU A 218 -19.87 -5.14 -23.89
C GLU A 218 -20.71 -4.21 -23.02
N ARG A 219 -21.88 -4.67 -22.56
CA ARG A 219 -22.70 -3.89 -21.63
C ARG A 219 -22.09 -3.68 -20.26
N LEU A 220 -21.23 -4.59 -19.77
CA LEU A 220 -20.46 -4.34 -18.53
C LEU A 220 -19.40 -3.25 -18.74
N GLU A 221 -18.80 -3.16 -19.91
CA GLU A 221 -17.84 -2.12 -20.28
C GLU A 221 -18.48 -0.74 -20.38
N GLU A 222 -19.75 -0.63 -20.79
CA GLU A 222 -20.50 0.63 -20.83
C GLU A 222 -20.66 1.31 -19.45
N PHE A 223 -20.52 0.52 -18.36
CA PHE A 223 -20.61 1.06 -16.98
C PHE A 223 -19.26 1.55 -16.43
N ILE A 224 -18.15 1.47 -17.15
CA ILE A 224 -16.81 1.81 -16.68
C ILE A 224 -16.28 3.02 -17.44
#